data_3d6a5bc88b23c896f317e40a9fec974b
#
_entry.id   3d6a5bc88b23c896f317e40a9fec974b
#
_cell.length_a   1.000
_cell.length_b   1.000
_cell.length_c   1.000
_cell.angle_alpha   90.00
_cell.angle_beta   90.00
_cell.angle_gamma   90.00
#
_symmetry.space_group_name_H-M   'P 1'
#
loop_
_entity.id
_entity.type
_entity.pdbx_description
1 polymer ?
#
loop_
_entity_poly.entity_id
_entity_poly.type
_entity_poly.pdbx_seq_one_letter_code
_entity_poly.pdbx_strand_id
1 'polypeptide(L)'
;MKKLIVLIYIAVATLLFGYAKATEVNYTTAPSSVTGKNNVTINFPVHFEDLTVKLINNKVQITWSTLTEKNNKQFEIQRSADGETFKTIAIVFTLDDSNEIKNYTFRDELKGVKEKKLTYRIKQVDTSEGYAFSKVVSPVL
;
A
#
# COMPACT_ATOMS: atom_id res chain seq x y z
N MET A 1 48.75 -15.72 0.13
CA MET A 1 47.89 -15.81 -1.09
C MET A 1 46.43 -16.13 -0.82
N LYS A 2 46.03 -16.89 0.24
CA LYS A 2 44.64 -17.24 0.52
C LYS A 2 43.76 -16.07 1.07
N LYS A 3 44.36 -15.03 1.66
CA LYS A 3 43.60 -13.86 2.23
C LYS A 3 43.19 -12.83 1.16
N LEU A 4 43.86 -12.80 0.00
CA LEU A 4 43.53 -11.84 -1.06
C LEU A 4 42.32 -12.27 -1.89
N ILE A 5 42.07 -13.56 -2.00
CA ILE A 5 40.95 -14.10 -2.78
C ILE A 5 39.60 -13.86 -2.10
N VAL A 6 39.57 -13.87 -0.76
CA VAL A 6 38.34 -13.64 0.00
C VAL A 6 37.84 -12.18 -0.10
N LEU A 7 38.76 -11.21 -0.19
CA LEU A 7 38.39 -9.79 -0.33
C LEU A 7 37.82 -9.46 -1.73
N ILE A 8 38.26 -10.19 -2.78
CA ILE A 8 37.73 -9.99 -4.14
C ILE A 8 36.31 -10.53 -4.28
N TYR A 9 35.96 -11.62 -3.56
CA TYR A 9 34.62 -12.19 -3.59
C TYR A 9 33.57 -11.30 -2.86
N ILE A 10 33.98 -10.58 -1.83
CA ILE A 10 33.08 -9.66 -1.12
C ILE A 10 32.84 -8.40 -1.97
N ALA A 11 33.82 -7.92 -2.72
CA ALA A 11 33.68 -6.74 -3.58
C ALA A 11 32.79 -6.99 -4.81
N VAL A 12 32.78 -8.23 -5.35
CA VAL A 12 31.94 -8.58 -6.51
C VAL A 12 30.48 -8.81 -6.12
N ALA A 13 30.21 -9.32 -4.89
CA ALA A 13 28.85 -9.54 -4.41
C ALA A 13 28.08 -8.25 -4.14
N THR A 14 28.76 -7.13 -3.87
CA THR A 14 28.10 -5.82 -3.62
C THR A 14 27.74 -5.06 -4.89
N LEU A 15 28.26 -5.46 -6.05
CA LEU A 15 27.99 -4.79 -7.34
C LEU A 15 26.77 -5.35 -8.10
N LEU A 16 26.22 -6.49 -7.67
CA LEU A 16 25.11 -7.16 -8.36
C LEU A 16 23.73 -6.93 -7.72
N PHE A 17 23.66 -6.32 -6.54
CA PHE A 17 22.40 -5.88 -5.97
C PHE A 17 22.24 -4.37 -6.15
N GLY A 18 22.02 -3.95 -7.37
CA GLY A 18 21.38 -2.68 -7.64
C GLY A 18 19.96 -2.75 -7.06
N TYR A 19 19.78 -2.26 -5.85
CA TYR A 19 18.44 -2.02 -5.31
C TYR A 19 17.75 -1.01 -6.23
N ALA A 20 16.85 -1.49 -7.08
CA ALA A 20 15.87 -0.60 -7.68
C ALA A 20 15.12 0.03 -6.51
N LYS A 21 15.40 1.29 -6.19
CA LYS A 21 14.55 2.08 -5.30
C LYS A 21 13.20 2.16 -5.98
N ALA A 22 12.22 1.39 -5.48
CA ALA A 22 10.84 1.62 -5.82
C ALA A 22 10.54 3.08 -5.42
N THR A 23 10.24 3.91 -6.41
CA THR A 23 9.80 5.28 -6.16
C THR A 23 8.41 5.19 -5.56
N GLU A 24 8.33 5.49 -4.28
CA GLU A 24 7.06 5.61 -3.57
C GLU A 24 6.31 6.83 -4.13
N VAL A 25 5.20 6.59 -4.82
CA VAL A 25 4.35 7.66 -5.33
C VAL A 25 3.17 7.78 -4.39
N ASN A 26 3.18 8.82 -3.56
CA ASN A 26 2.07 9.12 -2.64
C ASN A 26 0.96 9.86 -3.39
N TYR A 27 -0.15 9.18 -3.63
CA TYR A 27 -1.36 9.80 -4.17
C TYR A 27 -2.33 10.13 -3.05
N THR A 28 -2.53 11.40 -2.76
CA THR A 28 -3.54 11.86 -1.77
C THR A 28 -4.95 11.92 -2.34
N THR A 29 -5.09 12.04 -3.66
CA THR A 29 -6.31 11.84 -4.44
C THR A 29 -5.85 11.44 -5.83
N ALA A 30 -5.90 10.16 -6.16
CA ALA A 30 -5.40 9.69 -7.45
C ALA A 30 -6.37 10.09 -8.58
N PRO A 31 -5.95 10.92 -9.55
CA PRO A 31 -6.66 10.97 -10.81
C PRO A 31 -6.55 9.60 -11.48
N SER A 32 -7.58 9.20 -12.23
CA SER A 32 -7.61 7.91 -12.94
C SER A 32 -6.45 7.76 -13.93
N SER A 33 -5.83 8.87 -14.31
CA SER A 33 -4.63 8.92 -15.17
C SER A 33 -3.88 10.23 -15.00
N VAL A 34 -2.56 10.19 -15.13
CA VAL A 34 -1.69 11.38 -15.23
C VAL A 34 -0.99 11.34 -16.59
N THR A 35 -1.14 12.40 -17.37
CA THR A 35 -0.41 12.57 -18.63
C THR A 35 0.83 13.41 -18.37
N GLY A 36 2.00 12.79 -18.50
CA GLY A 36 3.29 13.48 -18.37
C GLY A 36 3.63 14.31 -19.61
N LYS A 37 4.67 15.16 -19.51
CA LYS A 37 5.16 16.01 -20.60
C LYS A 37 5.55 15.25 -21.89
N ASN A 38 5.70 13.94 -21.84
CA ASN A 38 6.06 13.07 -22.95
C ASN A 38 4.89 12.20 -23.44
N ASN A 39 3.64 12.62 -23.21
CA ASN A 39 2.42 11.87 -23.56
C ASN A 39 2.40 10.42 -22.98
N VAL A 40 3.11 10.18 -21.91
CA VAL A 40 3.00 8.91 -21.16
C VAL A 40 1.76 9.02 -20.29
N THR A 41 0.75 8.26 -20.60
CA THR A 41 -0.43 8.10 -19.74
C THR A 41 -0.12 7.01 -18.73
N ILE A 42 -0.05 7.37 -17.46
CA ILE A 42 0.07 6.42 -16.36
C ILE A 42 -1.37 6.07 -15.93
N ASN A 43 -1.79 4.85 -16.21
CA ASN A 43 -3.05 4.32 -15.71
C ASN A 43 -2.79 3.64 -14.38
N PHE A 44 -3.44 4.11 -13.33
CA PHE A 44 -3.38 3.45 -12.03
C PHE A 44 -4.22 2.16 -12.07
N PRO A 45 -3.70 1.04 -11.53
CA PRO A 45 -4.41 -0.23 -11.57
C PRO A 45 -5.70 -0.23 -10.74
N VAL A 46 -5.79 0.67 -9.75
CA VAL A 46 -6.98 0.83 -8.89
C VAL A 46 -7.32 2.30 -8.72
N HIS A 47 -8.60 2.60 -8.83
CA HIS A 47 -9.15 3.91 -8.48
C HIS A 47 -9.95 3.78 -7.18
N PHE A 48 -9.39 4.28 -6.08
CA PHE A 48 -10.09 4.38 -4.81
C PHE A 48 -11.20 5.44 -4.89
N GLU A 49 -12.43 5.04 -4.58
CA GLU A 49 -13.59 5.96 -4.50
C GLU A 49 -13.72 6.55 -3.10
N ASP A 50 -13.74 5.67 -2.08
CA ASP A 50 -13.87 6.09 -0.68
C ASP A 50 -12.98 5.26 0.24
N LEU A 51 -12.65 5.87 1.38
CA LEU A 51 -12.05 5.22 2.54
C LEU A 51 -12.61 5.86 3.81
N THR A 52 -13.31 5.07 4.59
CA THR A 52 -13.91 5.46 5.87
C THR A 52 -13.35 4.58 6.99
N VAL A 53 -13.03 5.20 8.12
CA VAL A 53 -12.51 4.52 9.31
C VAL A 53 -13.32 4.95 10.52
N LYS A 54 -13.98 4.01 11.23
CA LYS A 54 -14.86 4.27 12.37
C LYS A 54 -14.47 3.43 13.57
N LEU A 55 -14.52 4.01 14.76
CA LEU A 55 -14.42 3.28 16.02
C LEU A 55 -15.82 2.80 16.45
N ILE A 56 -16.03 1.49 16.51
CA ILE A 56 -17.29 0.85 16.84
C ILE A 56 -17.02 -0.24 17.88
N ASN A 57 -17.61 -0.13 19.07
CA ASN A 57 -17.48 -1.14 20.13
C ASN A 57 -16.03 -1.55 20.41
N ASN A 58 -15.14 -0.57 20.55
CA ASN A 58 -13.71 -0.76 20.81
C ASN A 58 -12.95 -1.54 19.70
N LYS A 59 -13.49 -1.55 18.49
CA LYS A 59 -12.87 -2.09 17.27
C LYS A 59 -12.85 -1.01 16.20
N VAL A 60 -11.85 -0.99 15.36
CA VAL A 60 -11.82 -0.07 14.23
C VAL A 60 -12.34 -0.78 12.98
N GLN A 61 -13.43 -0.28 12.44
CA GLN A 61 -13.94 -0.72 11.14
C GLN A 61 -13.39 0.17 10.04
N ILE A 62 -12.70 -0.44 9.09
CA ILE A 62 -12.14 0.17 7.89
C ILE A 62 -12.98 -0.29 6.71
N THR A 63 -13.58 0.64 5.97
CA THR A 63 -14.36 0.37 4.77
C THR A 63 -13.80 1.18 3.63
N TRP A 64 -13.54 0.53 2.50
CA TRP A 64 -13.12 1.23 1.28
C TRP A 64 -13.87 0.70 0.07
N SER A 65 -13.92 1.52 -0.97
CA SER A 65 -14.47 1.15 -2.27
C SER A 65 -13.52 1.54 -3.39
N THR A 66 -13.64 0.79 -4.48
CA THR A 66 -12.90 1.03 -5.73
C THR A 66 -13.89 1.16 -6.87
N LEU A 67 -13.63 2.06 -7.82
CA LEU A 67 -14.42 2.19 -9.05
C LEU A 67 -14.03 1.14 -10.08
N THR A 68 -12.72 0.91 -10.20
CA THR A 68 -12.15 -0.05 -11.14
C THR A 68 -10.95 -0.73 -10.51
N GLU A 69 -10.71 -1.97 -10.89
CA GLU A 69 -9.53 -2.74 -10.51
C GLU A 69 -8.99 -3.44 -11.76
N LYS A 70 -7.72 -3.19 -12.07
CA LYS A 70 -7.01 -3.88 -13.16
C LYS A 70 -5.65 -4.33 -12.69
N ASN A 71 -5.33 -5.60 -12.98
CA ASN A 71 -4.07 -6.22 -12.55
C ASN A 71 -3.81 -6.07 -11.04
N ASN A 72 -4.87 -5.89 -10.24
CA ASN A 72 -4.75 -5.75 -8.81
C ASN A 72 -4.52 -7.13 -8.18
N LYS A 73 -3.42 -7.27 -7.43
CA LYS A 73 -3.06 -8.49 -6.73
C LYS A 73 -3.67 -8.55 -5.33
N GLN A 74 -3.55 -7.44 -4.60
CA GLN A 74 -3.99 -7.38 -3.20
C GLN A 74 -4.11 -5.95 -2.69
N PHE A 75 -4.86 -5.82 -1.61
CA PHE A 75 -4.84 -4.66 -0.71
C PHE A 75 -4.17 -5.03 0.60
N GLU A 76 -3.23 -4.20 1.07
CA GLU A 76 -2.66 -4.28 2.40
C GLU A 76 -3.30 -3.20 3.27
N ILE A 77 -3.98 -3.61 4.33
CA ILE A 77 -4.49 -2.69 5.34
C ILE A 77 -3.33 -2.32 6.24
N GLN A 78 -3.00 -1.04 6.31
CA GLN A 78 -1.87 -0.54 7.06
C GLN A 78 -2.33 0.39 8.19
N ARG A 79 -1.71 0.22 9.36
CA ARG A 79 -1.95 1.01 10.57
C ARG A 79 -0.66 1.67 11.02
N SER A 80 -0.79 2.91 11.51
CA SER A 80 0.28 3.68 12.15
C SER A 80 -0.19 4.24 13.48
N ALA A 81 0.74 4.35 14.44
CA ALA A 81 0.55 4.98 15.74
C ALA A 81 1.13 6.40 15.82
N ASP A 82 2.01 6.75 14.89
CA ASP A 82 2.73 8.04 14.80
C ASP A 82 2.32 8.87 13.55
N GLY A 83 1.57 8.27 12.63
CA GLY A 83 1.18 8.87 11.35
C GLY A 83 2.24 8.76 10.25
N GLU A 84 3.42 8.22 10.57
CA GLU A 84 4.58 8.14 9.67
C GLU A 84 4.94 6.68 9.36
N THR A 85 5.11 5.87 10.41
CA THR A 85 5.51 4.47 10.29
C THR A 85 4.28 3.56 10.18
N PHE A 86 4.03 3.05 8.98
CA PHE A 86 2.90 2.17 8.71
C PHE A 86 3.30 0.70 8.73
N LYS A 87 2.49 -0.13 9.40
CA LYS A 87 2.64 -1.59 9.44
C LYS A 87 1.44 -2.26 8.80
N THR A 88 1.65 -3.22 7.93
CA THR A 88 0.59 -4.05 7.38
C THR A 88 0.01 -4.94 8.46
N ILE A 89 -1.30 -4.81 8.71
CA ILE A 89 -2.04 -5.57 9.73
C ILE A 89 -2.95 -6.65 9.13
N ALA A 90 -3.28 -6.53 7.84
CA ALA A 90 -4.03 -7.53 7.10
C ALA A 90 -3.79 -7.39 5.60
N ILE A 91 -4.08 -8.48 4.88
CA ILE A 91 -4.02 -8.53 3.41
C ILE A 91 -5.35 -9.07 2.90
N VAL A 92 -5.92 -8.41 1.89
CA VAL A 92 -7.10 -8.83 1.14
C VAL A 92 -6.67 -9.08 -0.29
N PHE A 93 -6.73 -10.34 -0.72
CA PHE A 93 -6.43 -10.70 -2.11
C PHE A 93 -7.61 -10.38 -3.02
N THR A 94 -7.31 -9.96 -4.23
CA THR A 94 -8.28 -9.77 -5.31
C THR A 94 -8.07 -10.86 -6.34
N LEU A 95 -9.16 -11.41 -6.87
CA LEU A 95 -9.11 -12.56 -7.76
C LEU A 95 -9.21 -12.15 -9.23
N ASP A 96 -10.00 -11.12 -9.51
CA ASP A 96 -10.35 -10.74 -10.87
C ASP A 96 -10.34 -9.21 -11.06
N ASP A 97 -10.04 -8.80 -12.28
CA ASP A 97 -10.25 -7.44 -12.74
C ASP A 97 -11.73 -7.04 -12.65
N SER A 98 -12.00 -5.78 -12.36
CA SER A 98 -13.36 -5.26 -12.30
C SER A 98 -13.44 -3.85 -12.90
N ASN A 99 -14.53 -3.61 -13.64
CA ASN A 99 -14.94 -2.26 -14.06
C ASN A 99 -16.18 -1.79 -13.26
N GLU A 100 -16.53 -2.50 -12.18
CA GLU A 100 -17.66 -2.19 -11.31
C GLU A 100 -17.16 -1.80 -9.93
N ILE A 101 -17.96 -1.02 -9.21
CA ILE A 101 -17.65 -0.64 -7.83
C ILE A 101 -17.57 -1.90 -6.96
N LYS A 102 -16.42 -2.06 -6.31
CA LYS A 102 -16.23 -3.09 -5.26
C LYS A 102 -16.13 -2.44 -3.89
N ASN A 103 -16.77 -3.07 -2.92
CA ASN A 103 -16.77 -2.61 -1.53
C ASN A 103 -16.07 -3.64 -0.65
N TYR A 104 -15.22 -3.14 0.24
CA TYR A 104 -14.41 -3.93 1.15
C TYR A 104 -14.59 -3.45 2.58
N THR A 105 -14.49 -4.38 3.51
CA THR A 105 -14.53 -4.07 4.95
C THR A 105 -13.52 -4.92 5.70
N PHE A 106 -12.79 -4.30 6.60
CA PHE A 106 -11.90 -4.97 7.55
C PHE A 106 -12.18 -4.45 8.97
N ARG A 107 -11.99 -5.30 9.98
CA ARG A 107 -12.11 -4.93 11.40
C ARG A 107 -10.81 -5.19 12.13
N ASP A 108 -10.23 -4.13 12.65
CA ASP A 108 -9.06 -4.19 13.54
C ASP A 108 -9.53 -4.32 14.99
N GLU A 109 -9.21 -5.44 15.61
CA GLU A 109 -9.65 -5.80 16.97
C GLU A 109 -8.92 -5.00 18.08
N LEU A 110 -7.88 -4.24 17.76
CA LEU A 110 -7.06 -3.46 18.68
C LEU A 110 -6.45 -4.26 19.84
N LYS A 111 -6.34 -5.57 19.71
CA LYS A 111 -5.72 -6.41 20.77
C LYS A 111 -4.26 -6.02 20.98
N GLY A 112 -3.91 -5.67 22.22
CA GLY A 112 -2.54 -5.27 22.59
C GLY A 112 -2.11 -3.90 22.06
N VAL A 113 -3.00 -3.14 21.44
CA VAL A 113 -2.75 -1.78 20.97
C VAL A 113 -2.96 -0.81 22.14
N LYS A 114 -1.91 -0.08 22.51
CA LYS A 114 -1.93 0.89 23.62
C LYS A 114 -2.06 2.33 23.14
N GLU A 115 -1.79 2.55 21.89
CA GLU A 115 -1.79 3.85 21.23
C GLU A 115 -3.22 4.39 21.08
N LYS A 116 -3.40 5.67 21.45
CA LYS A 116 -4.69 6.34 21.39
C LYS A 116 -4.95 7.05 20.05
N LYS A 117 -3.90 7.36 19.31
CA LYS A 117 -3.98 8.01 18.00
C LYS A 117 -3.53 7.02 16.94
N LEU A 118 -4.49 6.43 16.26
CA LEU A 118 -4.24 5.52 15.16
C LEU A 118 -4.61 6.17 13.84
N THR A 119 -3.83 5.90 12.81
CA THR A 119 -4.15 6.25 11.43
C THR A 119 -4.07 5.01 10.57
N TYR A 120 -4.84 5.01 9.50
CA TYR A 120 -4.96 3.89 8.58
C TYR A 120 -4.83 4.37 7.14
N ARG A 121 -4.28 3.51 6.31
CA ARG A 121 -4.29 3.64 4.85
C ARG A 121 -4.41 2.26 4.21
N ILE A 122 -4.82 2.23 2.97
CA ILE A 122 -4.80 1.03 2.13
C ILE A 122 -3.62 1.17 1.16
N LYS A 123 -2.76 0.15 1.12
CA LYS A 123 -1.76 -0.01 0.06
C LYS A 123 -2.28 -1.03 -0.94
N GLN A 124 -2.47 -0.62 -2.16
CA GLN A 124 -2.76 -1.50 -3.28
C GLN A 124 -1.43 -2.01 -3.84
N VAL A 125 -1.36 -3.29 -4.17
CA VAL A 125 -0.21 -3.92 -4.85
C VAL A 125 -0.71 -4.60 -6.12
N ASP A 126 -0.10 -4.31 -7.25
CA ASP A 126 -0.45 -4.94 -8.52
C ASP A 126 0.32 -6.25 -8.77
N THR A 127 -0.02 -6.93 -9.86
CA THR A 127 0.61 -8.20 -10.24
C THR A 127 2.08 -8.05 -10.67
N SER A 128 2.53 -6.82 -10.93
CA SER A 128 3.92 -6.48 -11.27
C SER A 128 4.72 -5.95 -10.07
N GLU A 129 4.16 -6.07 -8.84
CA GLU A 129 4.71 -5.57 -7.57
C GLU A 129 4.80 -4.03 -7.48
N GLY A 130 4.19 -3.30 -8.43
CA GLY A 130 3.93 -1.88 -8.30
C GLY A 130 2.89 -1.62 -7.21
N TYR A 131 2.90 -0.45 -6.59
CA TYR A 131 1.95 -0.14 -5.54
C TYR A 131 1.49 1.32 -5.53
N ALA A 132 0.32 1.53 -4.94
CA ALA A 132 -0.25 2.85 -4.67
C ALA A 132 -0.89 2.88 -3.28
N PHE A 133 -1.03 4.09 -2.72
CA PHE A 133 -1.68 4.27 -1.42
C PHE A 133 -2.99 5.05 -1.56
N SER A 134 -3.93 4.73 -0.70
CA SER A 134 -5.08 5.59 -0.42
C SER A 134 -4.67 6.82 0.40
N LYS A 135 -5.61 7.74 0.61
CA LYS A 135 -5.49 8.76 1.66
C LYS A 135 -5.25 8.12 3.03
N VAL A 136 -4.60 8.86 3.94
CA VAL A 136 -4.48 8.48 5.36
C VAL A 136 -5.70 9.00 6.13
N VAL A 137 -6.31 8.15 6.94
CA VAL A 137 -7.55 8.47 7.69
C VAL A 137 -7.41 8.04 9.15
N SER A 138 -7.88 8.90 10.07
CA SER A 138 -8.04 8.57 11.49
C SER A 138 -9.45 8.06 11.77
N PRO A 139 -9.63 7.16 12.77
CA PRO A 139 -10.96 6.75 13.20
C PRO A 139 -11.80 7.94 13.68
N VAL A 140 -13.04 7.99 13.23
CA VAL A 140 -14.08 8.88 13.78
C VAL A 140 -15.01 8.08 14.70
N LEU A 141 -15.54 8.75 15.75
CA LEU A 141 -16.49 8.20 16.71
C LEU A 141 -17.90 8.13 16.11
#